data_d04e5d6d1671aa10b1a4b96d3d057964
#
_entry.id   d04e5d6d1671aa10b1a4b96d3d057964
#
_cell.length_a   1.000
_cell.length_b   1.000
_cell.length_c   1.000
_cell.angle_alpha   90.00
_cell.angle_beta   90.00
_cell.angle_gamma   90.00
#
_symmetry.space_group_name_H-M   'P 1'
#
loop_
_entity.id
_entity.type
_entity.pdbx_description
1 polymer ?
#
loop_
_entity_poly.entity_id
_entity_poly.type
_entity_poly.pdbx_seq_one_letter_code
_entity_poly.pdbx_strand_id
1 'polypeptide(L)'
;MAAGHGTRMGSSLPKQFMDLDGKAILHHTIKKFMDACPDINVITVLPLDGEYEQWWKDYCVTRNFHCPQKIVRGGITRFHSVRAALENVPDGALVAVHDGVRPMLSIEMIRSMLSMISEDATCRALIPVIPMVDTLKILKKVVAEDGVSRLVPITGKHVDRAEVFGAQTPQIFRSEDIKAAYTQAYDTAFTDDASVAEKYEIPLTFCEGERLNFKITSPDDLVLAKAVMSLI
;
A
#
# COMPACT_ATOMS: atom_id res chain seq x y z
N MET A 1 -1.95 4.80 3.18
CA MET A 1 -2.86 3.90 3.93
C MET A 1 -2.14 3.35 5.16
N ALA A 2 -2.59 3.69 6.37
CA ALA A 2 -1.97 3.35 7.65
C ALA A 2 -3.03 2.89 8.70
N ALA A 3 -4.16 2.32 8.23
CA ALA A 3 -5.30 1.94 9.06
C ALA A 3 -5.22 0.51 9.65
N GLY A 4 -4.18 -0.26 9.32
CA GLY A 4 -4.05 -1.64 9.82
C GLY A 4 -3.45 -1.71 11.22
N HIS A 5 -3.95 -2.63 12.07
CA HIS A 5 -3.42 -2.85 13.43
C HIS A 5 -2.10 -3.65 13.48
N GLY A 6 -1.68 -4.28 12.38
CA GLY A 6 -0.37 -4.94 12.26
C GLY A 6 -0.15 -6.13 13.20
N THR A 7 -1.17 -6.91 13.50
CA THR A 7 -1.17 -8.02 14.49
C THR A 7 -0.04 -9.04 14.33
N ARG A 8 0.52 -9.19 13.10
CA ARG A 8 1.63 -10.11 12.82
C ARG A 8 2.99 -9.67 13.40
N MET A 9 3.11 -8.43 13.87
CA MET A 9 4.36 -7.90 14.43
C MET A 9 4.58 -8.26 15.91
N GLY A 10 3.56 -8.80 16.59
CA GLY A 10 3.65 -9.13 18.02
C GLY A 10 3.84 -7.91 18.96
N SER A 11 3.66 -6.69 18.46
CA SER A 11 3.80 -5.43 19.20
C SER A 11 2.43 -4.85 19.53
N SER A 12 2.34 -4.14 20.69
CA SER A 12 1.17 -3.34 21.06
C SER A 12 1.04 -2.09 20.16
N LEU A 13 2.14 -1.59 19.61
CA LEU A 13 2.14 -0.45 18.70
C LEU A 13 1.95 -0.95 17.26
N PRO A 14 0.98 -0.41 16.49
CA PRO A 14 0.81 -0.76 15.08
C PRO A 14 2.09 -0.48 14.28
N LYS A 15 2.39 -1.38 13.35
CA LYS A 15 3.68 -1.41 12.65
C LYS A 15 4.05 -0.10 11.93
N GLN A 16 3.09 0.64 11.42
CA GLN A 16 3.33 1.93 10.76
C GLN A 16 3.93 3.00 11.68
N PHE A 17 3.78 2.83 12.99
CA PHE A 17 4.32 3.73 14.02
C PHE A 17 5.60 3.20 14.66
N MET A 18 6.00 1.96 14.34
CA MET A 18 7.25 1.39 14.86
C MET A 18 8.46 2.17 14.38
N ASP A 19 9.50 2.16 15.20
CA ASP A 19 10.76 2.85 14.90
C ASP A 19 11.53 2.16 13.77
N LEU A 20 11.93 2.97 12.81
CA LEU A 20 12.87 2.65 11.75
C LEU A 20 13.87 3.80 11.68
N ASP A 21 15.10 3.57 12.11
CA ASP A 21 16.17 4.56 12.13
C ASP A 21 15.78 5.90 12.82
N GLY A 22 15.23 5.79 14.04
CA GLY A 22 14.85 6.92 14.88
C GLY A 22 13.55 7.64 14.50
N LYS A 23 12.82 7.17 13.48
CA LYS A 23 11.53 7.74 13.04
C LYS A 23 10.50 6.64 12.83
N ALA A 24 9.21 7.01 12.90
CA ALA A 24 8.13 6.08 12.55
C ALA A 24 8.21 5.66 11.07
N ILE A 25 7.89 4.41 10.75
CA ILE A 25 7.85 3.92 9.35
C ILE A 25 6.97 4.83 8.47
N LEU A 26 5.81 5.25 8.99
CA LEU A 26 4.90 6.15 8.28
C LEU A 26 5.54 7.52 7.97
N HIS A 27 6.38 8.05 8.86
CA HIS A 27 7.13 9.28 8.63
C HIS A 27 8.01 9.17 7.38
N HIS A 28 8.82 8.08 7.30
CA HIS A 28 9.68 7.85 6.14
C HIS A 28 8.86 7.75 4.86
N THR A 29 7.76 7.00 4.90
CA THR A 29 6.88 6.82 3.74
C THR A 29 6.31 8.15 3.25
N ILE A 30 5.74 8.95 4.14
CA ILE A 30 5.17 10.27 3.78
C ILE A 30 6.26 11.20 3.24
N LYS A 31 7.43 11.22 3.90
CA LYS A 31 8.54 12.07 3.48
C LYS A 31 9.00 11.80 2.05
N LYS A 32 9.02 10.54 1.60
CA LYS A 32 9.36 10.20 0.21
C LYS A 32 8.43 10.89 -0.81
N PHE A 33 7.14 10.93 -0.52
CA PHE A 33 6.17 11.61 -1.39
C PHE A 33 6.32 13.13 -1.36
N MET A 34 6.57 13.71 -0.19
CA MET A 34 6.83 15.16 -0.06
C MET A 34 8.12 15.56 -0.80
N ASP A 35 9.16 14.73 -0.74
CA ASP A 35 10.43 15.00 -1.45
C ASP A 35 10.30 14.79 -2.96
N ALA A 36 9.42 13.89 -3.39
CA ALA A 36 9.13 13.66 -4.80
C ALA A 36 8.28 14.78 -5.43
N CYS A 37 7.27 15.26 -4.69
CA CYS A 37 6.31 16.26 -5.13
C CYS A 37 6.02 17.22 -3.97
N PRO A 38 6.68 18.40 -3.91
CA PRO A 38 6.54 19.36 -2.80
C PRO A 38 5.11 19.89 -2.60
N ASP A 39 4.32 19.96 -3.67
CA ASP A 39 2.93 20.45 -3.65
C ASP A 39 1.91 19.34 -3.41
N ILE A 40 2.35 18.15 -2.99
CA ILE A 40 1.46 17.02 -2.76
C ILE A 40 0.50 17.28 -1.59
N ASN A 41 -0.77 16.95 -1.79
CA ASN A 41 -1.73 16.88 -0.70
C ASN A 41 -1.76 15.46 -0.12
N VAL A 42 -1.46 15.31 1.16
CA VAL A 42 -1.42 14.01 1.84
C VAL A 42 -2.74 13.76 2.58
N ILE A 43 -3.31 12.58 2.39
CA ILE A 43 -4.42 12.08 3.20
C ILE A 43 -3.91 10.85 3.95
N THR A 44 -3.74 11.00 5.27
CA THR A 44 -3.27 9.93 6.13
C THR A 44 -4.46 9.19 6.73
N VAL A 45 -4.63 7.92 6.34
CA VAL A 45 -5.74 7.09 6.87
C VAL A 45 -5.22 6.26 8.03
N LEU A 46 -5.76 6.52 9.23
CA LEU A 46 -5.38 5.88 10.49
C LEU A 46 -6.43 4.86 10.94
N PRO A 47 -6.14 4.00 11.94
CA PRO A 47 -7.09 3.03 12.47
C PRO A 47 -8.45 3.65 12.87
N LEU A 48 -9.51 2.87 12.73
CA LEU A 48 -10.90 3.31 12.93
C LEU A 48 -11.20 3.74 14.37
N ASP A 49 -10.57 3.09 15.35
CA ASP A 49 -10.75 3.34 16.79
C ASP A 49 -10.35 4.75 17.25
N GLY A 50 -9.57 5.46 16.41
CA GLY A 50 -9.11 6.82 16.71
C GLY A 50 -8.00 6.91 17.77
N GLU A 51 -7.59 5.80 18.37
CA GLU A 51 -6.57 5.74 19.42
C GLU A 51 -5.24 6.37 18.97
N TYR A 52 -4.86 6.13 17.70
CA TYR A 52 -3.57 6.56 17.16
C TYR A 52 -3.60 7.92 16.46
N GLU A 53 -4.75 8.58 16.37
CA GLU A 53 -4.84 9.91 15.77
C GLU A 53 -4.07 10.95 16.60
N GLN A 54 -4.32 10.95 17.92
CA GLN A 54 -3.61 11.86 18.82
C GLN A 54 -2.13 11.51 18.91
N TRP A 55 -1.80 10.21 19.01
CA TRP A 55 -0.40 9.75 18.99
C TRP A 55 0.35 10.27 17.76
N TRP A 56 -0.25 10.19 16.58
CA TRP A 56 0.38 10.65 15.33
C TRP A 56 0.55 12.17 15.30
N LYS A 57 -0.43 12.93 15.78
CA LYS A 57 -0.34 14.38 15.91
C LYS A 57 0.80 14.78 16.83
N ASP A 58 0.87 14.19 18.02
CA ASP A 58 1.91 14.43 19.02
C ASP A 58 3.29 14.04 18.49
N TYR A 59 3.38 12.92 17.77
CA TYR A 59 4.59 12.49 17.10
C TYR A 59 5.05 13.55 16.08
N CYS A 60 4.18 14.04 15.23
CA CYS A 60 4.53 15.07 14.23
C CYS A 60 5.06 16.35 14.89
N VAL A 61 4.43 16.80 15.97
CA VAL A 61 4.89 17.97 16.75
C VAL A 61 6.26 17.70 17.38
N THR A 62 6.40 16.59 18.10
CA THR A 62 7.63 16.24 18.83
C THR A 62 8.84 16.05 17.89
N ARG A 63 8.59 15.51 16.69
CA ARG A 63 9.63 15.27 15.68
C ARG A 63 9.82 16.42 14.69
N ASN A 64 9.13 17.54 14.91
CA ASN A 64 9.14 18.70 13.98
C ASN A 64 8.84 18.28 12.53
N PHE A 65 7.88 17.35 12.38
CA PHE A 65 7.49 16.81 11.08
C PHE A 65 6.32 17.61 10.50
N HIS A 66 6.68 18.63 9.72
CA HIS A 66 5.72 19.50 9.07
C HIS A 66 5.24 18.86 7.76
N CYS A 67 4.12 18.15 7.83
CA CYS A 67 3.43 17.59 6.68
C CYS A 67 2.02 18.21 6.60
N PRO A 68 1.67 18.96 5.56
CA PRO A 68 0.31 19.40 5.33
C PRO A 68 -0.53 18.16 4.96
N GLN A 69 -1.19 17.58 5.95
CA GLN A 69 -1.95 16.36 5.78
C GLN A 69 -3.36 16.47 6.34
N LYS A 70 -4.31 15.81 5.67
CA LYS A 70 -5.63 15.53 6.22
C LYS A 70 -5.62 14.14 6.85
N ILE A 71 -5.98 14.05 8.13
CA ILE A 71 -6.13 12.77 8.82
C ILE A 71 -7.57 12.29 8.65
N VAL A 72 -7.72 11.04 8.24
CA VAL A 72 -9.02 10.37 8.04
C VAL A 72 -9.01 9.07 8.82
N ARG A 73 -10.11 8.75 9.49
CA ARG A 73 -10.30 7.45 10.13
C ARG A 73 -10.60 6.39 9.07
N GLY A 74 -9.94 5.26 9.18
CA GLY A 74 -10.19 4.11 8.32
C GLY A 74 -11.55 3.48 8.58
N GLY A 75 -11.89 2.51 7.76
CA GLY A 75 -13.09 1.70 7.91
C GLY A 75 -12.76 0.27 8.34
N ILE A 76 -13.79 -0.57 8.39
CA ILE A 76 -13.70 -1.98 8.83
C ILE A 76 -12.84 -2.85 7.91
N THR A 77 -12.63 -2.46 6.64
CA THR A 77 -11.74 -3.12 5.69
C THR A 77 -10.85 -2.10 5.00
N ARG A 78 -9.84 -2.57 4.24
CA ARG A 78 -8.99 -1.73 3.39
C ARG A 78 -9.83 -0.93 2.39
N PHE A 79 -10.83 -1.56 1.75
CA PHE A 79 -11.77 -0.92 0.83
C PHE A 79 -12.48 0.27 1.49
N HIS A 80 -13.10 0.08 2.67
CA HIS A 80 -13.80 1.15 3.37
C HIS A 80 -12.86 2.28 3.80
N SER A 81 -11.61 1.94 4.13
CA SER A 81 -10.59 2.91 4.49
C SER A 81 -10.19 3.80 3.32
N VAL A 82 -9.99 3.21 2.12
CA VAL A 82 -9.69 3.98 0.91
C VAL A 82 -10.89 4.81 0.50
N ARG A 83 -12.11 4.25 0.53
CA ARG A 83 -13.34 4.99 0.22
C ARG A 83 -13.49 6.25 1.07
N ALA A 84 -13.28 6.15 2.39
CA ALA A 84 -13.33 7.31 3.28
C ALA A 84 -12.27 8.37 2.94
N ALA A 85 -11.08 7.96 2.48
CA ALA A 85 -10.06 8.89 2.02
C ALA A 85 -10.48 9.61 0.73
N LEU A 86 -11.06 8.88 -0.23
CA LEU A 86 -11.47 9.41 -1.53
C LEU A 86 -12.55 10.50 -1.44
N GLU A 87 -13.37 10.50 -0.39
CA GLU A 87 -14.32 11.60 -0.09
C GLU A 87 -13.64 12.97 0.07
N ASN A 88 -12.33 12.97 0.31
CA ASN A 88 -11.53 14.18 0.54
C ASN A 88 -10.62 14.53 -0.65
N VAL A 89 -10.76 13.82 -1.76
CA VAL A 89 -9.97 14.04 -2.98
C VAL A 89 -10.80 14.88 -3.94
N PRO A 90 -10.25 16.03 -4.46
CA PRO A 90 -10.94 16.80 -5.48
C PRO A 90 -11.01 16.05 -6.81
N ASP A 91 -11.93 16.45 -7.67
CA ASP A 91 -11.95 15.99 -9.06
C ASP A 91 -10.82 16.64 -9.85
N GLY A 92 -10.38 16.01 -10.94
CA GLY A 92 -9.26 16.48 -11.76
C GLY A 92 -7.88 16.18 -11.16
N ALA A 93 -7.80 15.45 -10.05
CA ALA A 93 -6.54 15.10 -9.40
C ALA A 93 -6.00 13.73 -9.84
N LEU A 94 -4.69 13.53 -9.68
CA LEU A 94 -4.09 12.20 -9.64
C LEU A 94 -4.06 11.71 -8.19
N VAL A 95 -4.48 10.48 -7.97
CA VAL A 95 -4.56 9.85 -6.65
C VAL A 95 -3.58 8.70 -6.56
N ALA A 96 -2.57 8.84 -5.72
CA ALA A 96 -1.62 7.77 -5.41
C ALA A 96 -2.04 7.06 -4.11
N VAL A 97 -2.62 5.88 -4.20
CA VAL A 97 -2.92 5.06 -3.02
C VAL A 97 -1.70 4.24 -2.65
N HIS A 98 -1.14 4.50 -1.48
CA HIS A 98 0.10 3.88 -1.04
C HIS A 98 0.02 3.27 0.36
N ASP A 99 0.68 2.13 0.54
CA ASP A 99 0.82 1.48 1.85
C ASP A 99 1.81 2.28 2.73
N GLY A 100 1.36 2.77 3.87
CA GLY A 100 2.18 3.55 4.82
C GLY A 100 3.34 2.78 5.45
N VAL A 101 3.56 1.54 5.05
CA VAL A 101 4.61 0.62 5.50
C VAL A 101 5.52 0.15 4.35
N ARG A 102 5.67 0.97 3.30
CA ARG A 102 6.64 0.80 2.22
C ARG A 102 7.58 2.03 2.15
N PRO A 103 8.45 2.21 3.15
CA PRO A 103 9.28 3.41 3.25
C PRO A 103 10.47 3.44 2.27
N MET A 104 10.77 2.31 1.61
CA MET A 104 11.94 2.15 0.74
C MET A 104 11.69 2.55 -0.72
N LEU A 105 10.46 2.96 -1.07
CA LEU A 105 10.14 3.48 -2.39
C LEU A 105 11.08 4.63 -2.77
N SER A 106 11.64 4.62 -3.98
CA SER A 106 12.50 5.71 -4.45
C SER A 106 11.69 6.95 -4.84
N ILE A 107 12.33 8.11 -4.76
CA ILE A 107 11.77 9.40 -5.22
C ILE A 107 11.62 9.37 -6.74
N GLU A 108 12.58 8.77 -7.41
CA GLU A 108 12.63 8.63 -8.87
C GLU A 108 11.44 7.85 -9.38
N MET A 109 11.07 6.74 -8.72
CA MET A 109 9.91 5.95 -9.10
C MET A 109 8.60 6.74 -8.94
N ILE A 110 8.44 7.49 -7.83
CA ILE A 110 7.25 8.32 -7.64
C ILE A 110 7.13 9.34 -8.77
N ARG A 111 8.22 10.05 -9.10
CA ARG A 111 8.25 11.05 -10.17
C ARG A 111 7.98 10.46 -11.52
N SER A 112 8.62 9.33 -11.85
CA SER A 112 8.43 8.63 -13.11
C SER A 112 6.98 8.19 -13.29
N MET A 113 6.35 7.59 -12.27
CA MET A 113 4.96 7.17 -12.36
C MET A 113 4.00 8.36 -12.52
N LEU A 114 4.23 9.47 -11.81
CA LEU A 114 3.43 10.69 -11.96
C LEU A 114 3.56 11.29 -13.37
N SER A 115 4.77 11.32 -13.95
CA SER A 115 5.01 11.75 -15.33
C SER A 115 4.26 10.86 -16.32
N MET A 116 4.43 9.53 -16.22
CA MET A 116 3.79 8.55 -17.13
C MET A 116 2.27 8.75 -17.22
N ILE A 117 1.57 8.82 -16.08
CA ILE A 117 0.10 8.97 -16.08
C ILE A 117 -0.34 10.38 -16.46
N SER A 118 0.50 11.42 -16.23
CA SER A 118 0.18 12.81 -16.59
C SER A 118 0.31 13.05 -18.10
N GLU A 119 1.33 12.45 -18.73
CA GLU A 119 1.64 12.63 -20.14
C GLU A 119 0.74 11.79 -21.06
N ASP A 120 0.20 10.67 -20.58
CA ASP A 120 -0.70 9.80 -21.33
C ASP A 120 -2.15 9.93 -20.82
N ALA A 121 -2.97 10.65 -21.57
CA ALA A 121 -4.40 10.82 -21.24
C ALA A 121 -5.19 9.49 -21.29
N THR A 122 -4.68 8.48 -21.98
CA THR A 122 -5.33 7.15 -22.06
C THR A 122 -5.00 6.28 -20.85
N CYS A 123 -3.94 6.58 -20.11
CA CYS A 123 -3.58 5.91 -18.86
C CYS A 123 -4.56 6.33 -17.77
N ARG A 124 -5.44 5.41 -17.36
CA ARG A 124 -6.49 5.65 -16.36
C ARG A 124 -6.06 5.20 -14.96
N ALA A 125 -5.29 4.11 -14.91
CA ALA A 125 -4.71 3.53 -13.70
C ALA A 125 -3.30 3.02 -14.00
N LEU A 126 -2.33 3.34 -13.14
CA LEU A 126 -0.94 2.93 -13.28
C LEU A 126 -0.49 2.15 -12.05
N ILE A 127 -0.11 0.89 -12.26
CA ILE A 127 0.18 -0.09 -11.23
C ILE A 127 1.62 -0.59 -11.37
N PRO A 128 2.47 -0.42 -10.35
CA PRO A 128 3.82 -0.97 -10.37
C PRO A 128 3.82 -2.45 -10.04
N VAL A 129 4.57 -3.23 -10.81
CA VAL A 129 4.66 -4.68 -10.64
C VAL A 129 6.11 -5.16 -10.68
N ILE A 130 6.40 -6.24 -9.95
CA ILE A 130 7.69 -6.93 -9.99
C ILE A 130 7.47 -8.40 -10.39
N PRO A 131 8.37 -9.00 -11.21
CA PRO A 131 8.28 -10.41 -11.54
C PRO A 131 8.51 -11.27 -10.30
N MET A 132 7.78 -12.38 -10.19
CA MET A 132 7.99 -13.37 -9.13
C MET A 132 9.28 -14.14 -9.37
N VAL A 133 10.09 -14.29 -8.31
CA VAL A 133 11.41 -14.94 -8.36
C VAL A 133 11.29 -16.43 -8.01
N ASP A 134 10.48 -16.76 -7.00
CA ASP A 134 10.32 -18.12 -6.51
C ASP A 134 9.42 -18.97 -7.40
N THR A 135 9.62 -20.28 -7.37
CA THR A 135 8.72 -21.22 -8.03
C THR A 135 7.39 -21.30 -7.28
N LEU A 136 6.31 -20.92 -7.93
CA LEU A 136 4.98 -20.87 -7.33
C LEU A 136 4.34 -22.27 -7.31
N LYS A 137 3.64 -22.59 -6.21
CA LYS A 137 2.84 -23.78 -6.04
C LYS A 137 1.44 -23.42 -5.57
N ILE A 138 0.41 -23.96 -6.21
CA ILE A 138 -0.96 -23.78 -5.77
C ILE A 138 -1.27 -24.86 -4.73
N LEU A 139 -1.45 -24.44 -3.50
CA LEU A 139 -1.69 -25.32 -2.35
C LEU A 139 -2.99 -24.93 -1.66
N LYS A 140 -3.66 -25.90 -1.04
CA LYS A 140 -4.74 -25.64 -0.10
C LYS A 140 -4.32 -26.08 1.31
N LYS A 141 -4.80 -25.36 2.30
CA LYS A 141 -4.64 -25.71 3.71
C LYS A 141 -5.76 -26.69 4.09
N VAL A 142 -5.39 -27.85 4.61
CA VAL A 142 -6.33 -28.88 5.09
C VAL A 142 -6.01 -29.15 6.55
N VAL A 143 -7.04 -29.24 7.38
CA VAL A 143 -6.89 -29.71 8.77
C VAL A 143 -7.06 -31.23 8.72
N ALA A 144 -6.02 -31.95 9.12
CA ALA A 144 -6.04 -33.41 9.20
C ALA A 144 -6.82 -33.87 10.46
N GLU A 145 -7.14 -35.17 10.54
CA GLU A 145 -7.88 -35.75 11.67
C GLU A 145 -7.18 -35.57 13.03
N ASP A 146 -5.86 -35.40 13.01
CA ASP A 146 -5.04 -35.11 14.19
C ASP A 146 -5.09 -33.61 14.62
N GLY A 147 -5.92 -32.77 13.95
CA GLY A 147 -6.04 -31.33 14.19
C GLY A 147 -4.89 -30.50 13.61
N VAL A 148 -3.89 -31.12 12.98
CA VAL A 148 -2.73 -30.42 12.41
C VAL A 148 -3.07 -29.90 11.01
N SER A 149 -2.78 -28.63 10.79
CA SER A 149 -2.93 -28.01 9.46
C SER A 149 -1.76 -28.40 8.55
N ARG A 150 -2.10 -28.92 7.37
CA ARG A 150 -1.12 -29.31 6.34
C ARG A 150 -1.40 -28.60 5.03
N LEU A 151 -0.32 -28.32 4.28
CA LEU A 151 -0.42 -27.79 2.92
C LEU A 151 -0.41 -28.96 1.94
N VAL A 152 -1.45 -29.07 1.12
CA VAL A 152 -1.58 -30.11 0.10
C VAL A 152 -1.71 -29.50 -1.29
N PRO A 153 -1.10 -30.09 -2.33
CA PRO A 153 -1.19 -29.56 -3.68
C PRO A 153 -2.62 -29.63 -4.23
N ILE A 154 -2.99 -28.63 -5.01
CA ILE A 154 -4.21 -28.68 -5.84
C ILE A 154 -3.80 -29.28 -7.17
N THR A 155 -4.22 -30.52 -7.42
CA THR A 155 -3.88 -31.28 -8.62
C THR A 155 -4.42 -30.60 -9.88
N GLY A 156 -3.63 -30.63 -10.96
CA GLY A 156 -4.03 -30.12 -12.28
C GLY A 156 -3.94 -28.59 -12.43
N LYS A 157 -3.50 -27.85 -11.40
CA LYS A 157 -3.23 -26.42 -11.51
C LYS A 157 -1.73 -26.18 -11.59
N HIS A 158 -1.32 -25.52 -12.66
CA HIS A 158 0.06 -25.09 -12.89
C HIS A 158 0.09 -23.57 -13.03
N VAL A 159 1.15 -22.94 -12.55
CA VAL A 159 1.37 -21.50 -12.67
C VAL A 159 2.66 -21.31 -13.45
N ASP A 160 2.57 -20.67 -14.59
CA ASP A 160 3.78 -20.19 -15.27
C ASP A 160 4.27 -18.92 -14.51
N ARG A 161 5.44 -19.05 -13.89
CA ARG A 161 6.05 -17.94 -13.17
C ARG A 161 6.32 -16.72 -14.06
N ALA A 162 6.56 -16.93 -15.36
CA ALA A 162 6.84 -15.86 -16.29
C ALA A 162 5.63 -14.92 -16.49
N GLU A 163 4.42 -15.40 -16.22
CA GLU A 163 3.17 -14.65 -16.35
C GLU A 163 2.68 -14.06 -15.03
N VAL A 164 3.42 -14.26 -13.92
CA VAL A 164 2.98 -13.82 -12.58
C VAL A 164 3.87 -12.72 -12.06
N PHE A 165 3.21 -11.62 -11.74
CA PHE A 165 3.84 -10.44 -11.16
C PHE A 165 3.20 -10.08 -9.81
N GLY A 166 4.01 -9.57 -8.89
CA GLY A 166 3.55 -9.02 -7.63
C GLY A 166 3.24 -7.53 -7.77
N ALA A 167 1.98 -7.15 -7.58
CA ALA A 167 1.60 -5.74 -7.56
C ALA A 167 2.13 -5.04 -6.31
N GLN A 168 2.64 -3.83 -6.50
CA GLN A 168 3.08 -2.96 -5.42
C GLN A 168 2.19 -1.72 -5.32
N THR A 169 2.52 -0.83 -4.40
CA THR A 169 1.99 0.52 -4.32
C THR A 169 3.16 1.52 -4.36
N PRO A 170 2.96 2.78 -4.84
CA PRO A 170 1.69 3.44 -5.07
C PRO A 170 0.95 2.90 -6.29
N GLN A 171 -0.37 2.78 -6.19
CA GLN A 171 -1.24 2.59 -7.34
C GLN A 171 -1.85 3.96 -7.66
N ILE A 172 -1.63 4.47 -8.86
CA ILE A 172 -1.99 5.84 -9.24
C ILE A 172 -3.17 5.80 -10.19
N PHE A 173 -4.17 6.64 -9.91
CA PHE A 173 -5.43 6.71 -10.64
C PHE A 173 -5.82 8.15 -10.93
N ARG A 174 -6.67 8.37 -11.94
CA ARG A 174 -7.43 9.62 -12.05
C ARG A 174 -8.54 9.63 -11.01
N SER A 175 -8.73 10.76 -10.36
CA SER A 175 -9.64 10.87 -9.19
C SER A 175 -11.07 10.44 -9.50
N GLU A 176 -11.59 10.83 -10.65
CA GLU A 176 -12.96 10.51 -11.07
C GLU A 176 -13.15 9.01 -11.24
N ASP A 177 -12.15 8.34 -11.84
CA ASP A 177 -12.21 6.91 -12.10
C ASP A 177 -12.20 6.11 -10.80
N ILE A 178 -11.24 6.38 -9.93
CA ILE A 178 -11.14 5.60 -8.70
C ILE A 178 -12.29 5.90 -7.74
N LYS A 179 -12.80 7.13 -7.68
CA LYS A 179 -14.00 7.46 -6.93
C LYS A 179 -15.21 6.68 -7.44
N ALA A 180 -15.40 6.64 -8.77
CA ALA A 180 -16.48 5.86 -9.39
C ALA A 180 -16.33 4.37 -9.07
N ALA A 181 -15.13 3.80 -9.16
CA ALA A 181 -14.88 2.40 -8.83
C ALA A 181 -15.25 2.07 -7.37
N TYR A 182 -15.01 3.00 -6.44
CA TYR A 182 -15.32 2.82 -5.02
C TYR A 182 -16.80 3.04 -4.66
N THR A 183 -17.69 3.32 -5.62
CA THR A 183 -19.15 3.27 -5.41
C THR A 183 -19.69 1.85 -5.40
N GLN A 184 -18.94 0.87 -5.88
CA GLN A 184 -19.31 -0.54 -5.87
C GLN A 184 -19.56 -1.06 -4.45
N ALA A 185 -20.39 -2.09 -4.32
CA ALA A 185 -20.48 -2.84 -3.07
C ALA A 185 -19.15 -3.53 -2.78
N TYR A 186 -18.80 -3.61 -1.49
CA TYR A 186 -17.60 -4.33 -1.07
C TYR A 186 -17.66 -5.81 -1.48
N ASP A 187 -16.55 -6.28 -2.05
CA ASP A 187 -16.32 -7.69 -2.37
C ASP A 187 -15.03 -8.17 -1.69
N THR A 188 -15.04 -9.38 -1.16
CA THR A 188 -13.86 -10.02 -0.54
C THR A 188 -12.73 -10.29 -1.55
N ALA A 189 -13.03 -10.29 -2.85
CA ALA A 189 -12.06 -10.37 -3.92
C ALA A 189 -11.22 -9.09 -4.10
N PHE A 190 -11.64 -7.97 -3.49
CA PHE A 190 -10.88 -6.73 -3.52
C PHE A 190 -9.66 -6.79 -2.62
N THR A 191 -8.53 -7.18 -3.19
CA THR A 191 -7.26 -7.31 -2.46
C THR A 191 -6.43 -6.03 -2.45
N ASP A 192 -6.60 -5.17 -3.47
CA ASP A 192 -5.93 -3.88 -3.65
C ASP A 192 -6.84 -2.91 -4.42
N ASP A 193 -6.33 -1.70 -4.75
CA ASP A 193 -7.12 -0.68 -5.47
C ASP A 193 -7.22 -1.02 -6.96
N ALA A 194 -6.21 -1.72 -7.50
CA ALA A 194 -6.23 -2.21 -8.87
C ALA A 194 -7.39 -3.19 -9.09
N SER A 195 -7.62 -4.13 -8.17
CA SER A 195 -8.72 -5.09 -8.26
C SER A 195 -10.11 -4.43 -8.17
N VAL A 196 -10.23 -3.32 -7.44
CA VAL A 196 -11.45 -2.51 -7.40
C VAL A 196 -11.67 -1.79 -8.74
N ALA A 197 -10.60 -1.20 -9.30
CA ALA A 197 -10.64 -0.53 -10.60
C ALA A 197 -10.95 -1.51 -11.74
N GLU A 198 -10.30 -2.66 -11.77
CA GLU A 198 -10.50 -3.72 -12.76
C GLU A 198 -11.95 -4.23 -12.75
N LYS A 199 -12.53 -4.47 -11.57
CA LYS A 199 -13.95 -4.88 -11.44
C LYS A 199 -14.91 -3.82 -11.95
N TYR A 200 -14.51 -2.55 -11.94
CA TYR A 200 -15.27 -1.43 -12.50
C TYR A 200 -14.94 -1.17 -13.98
N GLU A 201 -14.20 -2.07 -14.62
CA GLU A 201 -13.79 -2.01 -16.02
C GLU A 201 -12.89 -0.81 -16.38
N ILE A 202 -12.13 -0.27 -15.39
CA ILE A 202 -11.11 0.74 -15.64
C ILE A 202 -9.87 0.05 -16.23
N PRO A 203 -9.38 0.47 -17.41
CA PRO A 203 -8.16 -0.09 -17.99
C PRO A 203 -6.94 0.10 -17.06
N LEU A 204 -6.24 -0.98 -16.77
CA LEU A 204 -5.02 -0.96 -15.98
C LEU A 204 -3.79 -0.88 -16.91
N THR A 205 -2.88 0.02 -16.59
CA THR A 205 -1.53 0.10 -17.16
C THR A 205 -0.53 -0.35 -16.11
N PHE A 206 0.46 -1.13 -16.53
CA PHE A 206 1.49 -1.64 -15.62
C PHE A 206 2.84 -1.02 -15.92
N CYS A 207 3.63 -0.74 -14.88
CA CYS A 207 5.03 -0.32 -15.01
C CYS A 207 5.92 -1.17 -14.11
N GLU A 208 7.23 -1.09 -14.34
CA GLU A 208 8.19 -1.81 -13.53
C GLU A 208 8.23 -1.23 -12.10
N GLY A 209 8.14 -2.09 -11.10
CA GLY A 209 8.27 -1.76 -9.69
C GLY A 209 9.70 -1.91 -9.19
N GLU A 210 9.92 -1.66 -7.90
CA GLU A 210 11.23 -1.73 -7.25
C GLU A 210 11.30 -2.88 -6.24
N ARG A 211 12.35 -3.70 -6.29
CA ARG A 211 12.55 -4.78 -5.31
C ARG A 211 12.68 -4.26 -3.88
N LEU A 212 13.29 -3.09 -3.70
CA LEU A 212 13.42 -2.47 -2.38
C LEU A 212 12.11 -1.85 -1.88
N ASN A 213 11.11 -1.64 -2.73
CA ASN A 213 9.78 -1.18 -2.34
C ASN A 213 8.94 -2.31 -1.70
N PHE A 214 9.56 -3.12 -0.84
CA PHE A 214 8.86 -4.19 -0.13
C PHE A 214 7.99 -3.63 1.01
N LYS A 215 6.97 -4.37 1.35
CA LYS A 215 6.02 -4.04 2.42
C LYS A 215 6.52 -4.62 3.74
N ILE A 216 6.75 -3.79 4.75
CA ILE A 216 7.09 -4.26 6.10
C ILE A 216 5.84 -4.93 6.70
N THR A 217 5.90 -6.26 6.87
CA THR A 217 4.80 -7.10 7.35
C THR A 217 5.15 -7.98 8.53
N SER A 218 6.44 -8.24 8.72
CA SER A 218 7.01 -9.11 9.75
C SER A 218 8.18 -8.43 10.46
N PRO A 219 8.63 -8.93 11.63
CA PRO A 219 9.85 -8.46 12.28
C PRO A 219 11.08 -8.57 11.39
N ASP A 220 11.19 -9.63 10.57
CA ASP A 220 12.32 -9.83 9.65
C ASP A 220 12.36 -8.74 8.56
N ASP A 221 11.19 -8.33 8.05
CA ASP A 221 11.12 -7.20 7.10
C ASP A 221 11.64 -5.90 7.73
N LEU A 222 11.41 -5.69 9.03
CA LEU A 222 11.91 -4.51 9.74
C LEU A 222 13.45 -4.55 9.90
N VAL A 223 13.99 -5.73 10.17
CA VAL A 223 15.45 -5.91 10.21
C VAL A 223 16.07 -5.63 8.84
N LEU A 224 15.46 -6.17 7.77
CA LEU A 224 15.88 -5.91 6.41
C LEU A 224 15.78 -4.41 6.07
N ALA A 225 14.69 -3.76 6.43
CA ALA A 225 14.50 -2.33 6.20
C ALA A 225 15.60 -1.48 6.89
N LYS A 226 15.94 -1.80 8.13
CA LYS A 226 17.05 -1.13 8.86
C LYS A 226 18.38 -1.31 8.15
N ALA A 227 18.69 -2.53 7.69
CA ALA A 227 19.91 -2.80 6.96
C ALA A 227 19.98 -2.03 5.63
N VAL A 228 18.87 -1.99 4.87
CA VAL A 228 18.80 -1.20 3.62
C VAL A 228 18.99 0.28 3.90
N MET A 229 18.33 0.85 4.92
CA MET A 229 18.47 2.27 5.26
C MET A 229 19.89 2.68 5.65
N SER A 230 20.67 1.79 6.22
CA SER A 230 22.08 2.07 6.56
C SER A 230 23.02 2.12 5.35
N LEU A 231 22.54 1.72 4.16
CA LEU A 231 23.30 1.68 2.91
C LEU A 231 22.95 2.80 1.92
N ILE A 232 21.85 3.51 2.17
CA ILE A 232 21.35 4.61 1.31
C ILE A 232 21.29 5.92 2.08
#